data_f6386a4387d756e4699481a303ef8df9
#
_entry.id   f6386a4387d756e4699481a303ef8df9
#
_cell.length_a   1.000
_cell.length_b   1.000
_cell.length_c   1.000
_cell.angle_alpha   90.00
_cell.angle_beta   90.00
_cell.angle_gamma   90.00
#
_symmetry.space_group_name_H-M   'P 1'
#
loop_
_entity.id
_entity.type
_entity.pdbx_description
1 polymer ?
#
loop_
_entity_poly.entity_id
_entity_poly.type
_entity_poly.pdbx_seq_one_letter_code
_entity_poly.pdbx_strand_id
1 'polypeptide(L)'
;MVGDDDQSIYKFRGANIKNILDFEHVFEDTKVIKLEQNYRSTGNILNAANAVIRNNQGRKDKTLWTENEDGDMIQLRQFDSAYEEAEYVVGDIRRHVNKELCSYKDNAVLYRTNAQSRMFEERFVRDSIPYKVIGGVNFYARREIKDLLAYLKTVSYTHLRAHETLMNL
;
A
#
# COMPACT_ATOMS: atom_id res chain seq x y z
N MET A 1 -1.06 -21.96 -20.17
CA MET A 1 -1.17 -20.54 -19.75
C MET A 1 -1.64 -20.50 -18.31
N VAL A 2 -1.11 -19.58 -17.49
CA VAL A 2 -1.58 -19.33 -16.13
C VAL A 2 -1.91 -17.85 -16.03
N GLY A 3 -3.03 -17.50 -15.41
CA GLY A 3 -3.44 -16.11 -15.25
C GLY A 3 -4.56 -15.98 -14.24
N ASP A 4 -4.82 -14.74 -13.82
CA ASP A 4 -5.92 -14.39 -12.92
C ASP A 4 -6.68 -13.20 -13.50
N ASP A 5 -7.89 -13.46 -13.96
CA ASP A 5 -8.76 -12.45 -14.56
C ASP A 5 -9.19 -11.36 -13.56
N ASP A 6 -9.35 -11.74 -12.29
CA ASP A 6 -9.73 -10.80 -11.22
C ASP A 6 -8.60 -9.81 -10.86
N GLN A 7 -7.34 -10.15 -11.16
CA GLN A 7 -6.19 -9.26 -10.95
C GLN A 7 -5.81 -8.44 -12.19
N SER A 8 -6.60 -8.45 -13.24
CA SER A 8 -6.37 -7.66 -14.45
C SER A 8 -6.74 -6.17 -14.24
N ILE A 9 -6.02 -5.50 -13.33
CA ILE A 9 -6.31 -4.12 -12.90
C ILE A 9 -5.64 -3.03 -13.75
N TYR A 10 -4.84 -3.39 -14.76
CA TYR A 10 -4.11 -2.45 -15.62
C TYR A 10 -4.80 -2.14 -16.95
N LYS A 11 -6.13 -2.30 -17.05
CA LYS A 11 -6.89 -1.98 -18.26
C LYS A 11 -6.65 -0.54 -18.75
N PHE A 12 -6.49 0.40 -17.83
CA PHE A 12 -6.19 1.80 -18.14
C PHE A 12 -4.79 2.02 -18.73
N ARG A 13 -3.92 1.00 -18.69
CA ARG A 13 -2.58 0.97 -19.33
C ARG A 13 -2.53 0.04 -20.55
N GLY A 14 -3.68 -0.33 -21.11
CA GLY A 14 -3.77 -1.18 -22.30
C GLY A 14 -3.75 -2.69 -22.02
N ALA A 15 -3.80 -3.14 -20.77
CA ALA A 15 -3.97 -4.56 -20.47
C ALA A 15 -5.34 -5.05 -20.95
N ASN A 16 -5.37 -6.18 -21.67
CA ASN A 16 -6.59 -6.77 -22.19
C ASN A 16 -6.88 -8.11 -21.52
N ILE A 17 -7.90 -8.12 -20.68
CA ILE A 17 -8.40 -9.31 -19.98
C ILE A 17 -8.89 -10.40 -20.96
N LYS A 18 -9.30 -9.99 -22.18
CA LYS A 18 -9.79 -10.93 -23.21
C LYS A 18 -8.75 -11.99 -23.55
N ASN A 19 -7.46 -11.69 -23.47
CA ASN A 19 -6.40 -12.66 -23.69
C ASN A 19 -6.51 -13.89 -22.78
N ILE A 20 -7.06 -13.73 -21.58
CA ILE A 20 -7.30 -14.83 -20.63
C ILE A 20 -8.67 -15.46 -20.88
N LEU A 21 -9.70 -14.64 -21.10
CA LEU A 21 -11.08 -15.08 -21.23
C LEU A 21 -11.30 -15.85 -22.54
N ASP A 22 -10.72 -15.37 -23.64
CA ASP A 22 -10.91 -15.91 -24.98
C ASP A 22 -9.95 -17.07 -25.30
N PHE A 23 -9.03 -17.40 -24.39
CA PHE A 23 -8.03 -18.45 -24.62
C PHE A 23 -8.66 -19.80 -24.98
N GLU A 24 -9.76 -20.15 -24.33
CA GLU A 24 -10.51 -21.40 -24.59
C GLU A 24 -11.19 -21.40 -25.97
N HIS A 25 -11.53 -20.22 -26.50
CA HIS A 25 -12.15 -20.08 -27.83
C HIS A 25 -11.12 -20.14 -28.94
N VAL A 26 -9.86 -19.75 -28.64
CA VAL A 26 -8.78 -19.74 -29.63
C VAL A 26 -8.09 -21.10 -29.76
N PHE A 27 -8.02 -21.84 -28.65
CA PHE A 27 -7.39 -23.15 -28.60
C PHE A 27 -8.42 -24.22 -28.27
N GLU A 28 -8.80 -25.00 -29.28
CA GLU A 28 -9.63 -26.18 -29.12
C GLU A 28 -8.95 -27.19 -28.19
N ASP A 29 -9.70 -27.98 -27.47
CA ASP A 29 -9.21 -28.93 -26.47
C ASP A 29 -8.55 -28.36 -25.20
N THR A 30 -8.70 -27.06 -24.93
CA THR A 30 -8.18 -26.45 -23.72
C THR A 30 -8.90 -26.97 -22.46
N LYS A 31 -8.15 -27.55 -21.53
CA LYS A 31 -8.65 -27.89 -20.19
C LYS A 31 -8.40 -26.74 -19.22
N VAL A 32 -9.46 -26.16 -18.70
CA VAL A 32 -9.38 -25.11 -17.66
C VAL A 32 -9.40 -25.75 -16.28
N ILE A 33 -8.41 -25.39 -15.48
CA ILE A 33 -8.30 -25.78 -14.08
C ILE A 33 -8.36 -24.51 -13.24
N LYS A 34 -9.37 -24.42 -12.36
CA LYS A 34 -9.51 -23.30 -11.42
C LYS A 34 -8.77 -23.62 -10.12
N LEU A 35 -7.89 -22.71 -9.70
CA LEU A 35 -7.21 -22.80 -8.42
C LEU A 35 -8.00 -21.95 -7.42
N GLU A 36 -8.90 -22.57 -6.67
CA GLU A 36 -9.83 -21.88 -5.77
C GLU A 36 -9.40 -21.95 -4.30
N GLN A 37 -8.56 -22.93 -3.95
CA GLN A 37 -8.03 -23.02 -2.59
C GLN A 37 -6.94 -21.98 -2.35
N ASN A 38 -7.11 -21.18 -1.31
CA ASN A 38 -6.17 -20.18 -0.87
C ASN A 38 -5.49 -20.61 0.44
N TYR A 39 -4.16 -20.60 0.45
CA TYR A 39 -3.33 -21.02 1.57
C TYR A 39 -2.74 -19.85 2.37
N ARG A 40 -3.00 -18.62 1.92
CA ARG A 40 -2.40 -17.40 2.50
C ARG A 40 -3.30 -16.75 3.53
N SER A 41 -4.56 -16.56 3.19
CA SER A 41 -5.49 -15.70 3.90
C SER A 41 -6.43 -16.46 4.81
N THR A 42 -6.92 -15.80 5.84
CA THR A 42 -7.97 -16.28 6.73
C THR A 42 -9.35 -16.18 6.08
N GLY A 43 -10.35 -16.86 6.63
CA GLY A 43 -11.71 -16.93 6.09
C GLY A 43 -12.38 -15.57 5.95
N ASN A 44 -12.26 -14.69 6.95
CA ASN A 44 -12.85 -13.34 6.92
C ASN A 44 -12.29 -12.48 5.80
N ILE A 45 -10.99 -12.57 5.52
CA ILE A 45 -10.35 -11.84 4.40
C ILE A 45 -10.89 -12.34 3.06
N LEU A 46 -10.99 -13.67 2.87
CA LEU A 46 -11.49 -14.23 1.62
C LEU A 46 -12.97 -13.94 1.40
N ASN A 47 -13.78 -13.99 2.45
CA ASN A 47 -15.20 -13.64 2.36
C ASN A 47 -15.38 -12.18 1.88
N ALA A 48 -14.61 -11.26 2.41
CA ALA A 48 -14.63 -9.87 1.98
C ALA A 48 -14.13 -9.71 0.53
N ALA A 49 -13.03 -10.37 0.16
CA ALA A 49 -12.50 -10.36 -1.19
C ALA A 49 -13.50 -10.91 -2.20
N ASN A 50 -14.13 -12.06 -1.91
CA ASN A 50 -15.18 -12.65 -2.72
C ASN A 50 -16.40 -11.72 -2.87
N ALA A 51 -16.78 -11.01 -1.80
CA ALA A 51 -17.89 -10.05 -1.85
C ALA A 51 -17.58 -8.87 -2.77
N VAL A 52 -16.37 -8.31 -2.70
CA VAL A 52 -15.92 -7.22 -3.57
C VAL A 52 -15.88 -7.66 -5.03
N ILE A 53 -15.28 -8.81 -5.30
CA ILE A 53 -15.05 -9.27 -6.68
C ILE A 53 -16.33 -9.68 -7.40
N ARG A 54 -17.40 -10.04 -6.69
CA ARG A 54 -18.72 -10.31 -7.29
C ARG A 54 -19.30 -9.14 -8.05
N ASN A 55 -18.87 -7.92 -7.77
CA ASN A 55 -19.29 -6.73 -8.50
C ASN A 55 -18.68 -6.63 -9.90
N ASN A 56 -17.63 -7.40 -10.21
CA ASN A 56 -17.00 -7.42 -11.52
C ASN A 56 -17.83 -8.27 -12.49
N GLN A 57 -18.19 -7.67 -13.63
CA GLN A 57 -18.87 -8.35 -14.72
C GLN A 57 -17.87 -8.93 -15.72
N GLY A 58 -18.23 -10.06 -16.36
CA GLY A 58 -17.41 -10.67 -17.42
C GLY A 58 -16.17 -11.39 -16.92
N ARG A 59 -16.19 -11.89 -15.69
CA ARG A 59 -15.14 -12.75 -15.10
C ARG A 59 -15.51 -14.22 -15.23
N LYS A 60 -14.51 -15.10 -15.10
CA LYS A 60 -14.78 -16.54 -14.91
C LYS A 60 -15.19 -16.78 -13.46
N ASP A 61 -16.36 -17.36 -13.25
CA ASP A 61 -16.84 -17.65 -11.89
C ASP A 61 -15.85 -18.56 -11.16
N LYS A 62 -15.31 -18.05 -10.06
CA LYS A 62 -14.53 -18.77 -9.08
C LYS A 62 -14.81 -18.18 -7.69
N THR A 63 -14.75 -19.01 -6.67
CA THR A 63 -14.91 -18.61 -5.28
C THR A 63 -13.70 -19.10 -4.51
N LEU A 64 -12.91 -18.19 -4.00
CA LEU A 64 -11.75 -18.55 -3.18
C LEU A 64 -12.23 -19.05 -1.82
N TRP A 65 -11.65 -20.15 -1.38
CA TRP A 65 -11.90 -20.77 -0.08
C TRP A 65 -10.58 -21.16 0.60
N THR A 66 -10.60 -21.37 1.91
CA THR A 66 -9.43 -21.75 2.69
C THR A 66 -9.79 -22.74 3.80
N GLU A 67 -8.82 -23.53 4.22
CA GLU A 67 -8.86 -24.35 5.43
C GLU A 67 -8.29 -23.60 6.66
N ASN A 68 -7.74 -22.40 6.44
CA ASN A 68 -7.29 -21.57 7.55
C ASN A 68 -8.48 -21.11 8.40
N GLU A 69 -8.22 -20.78 9.66
CA GLU A 69 -9.20 -20.19 10.57
C GLU A 69 -9.84 -18.92 10.00
N ASP A 70 -10.98 -18.53 10.55
CA ASP A 70 -11.66 -17.29 10.11
C ASP A 70 -10.82 -16.04 10.33
N GLY A 71 -10.00 -16.02 11.39
CA GLY A 71 -9.14 -14.90 11.74
C GLY A 71 -9.92 -13.69 12.24
N ASP A 72 -9.22 -12.57 12.38
CA ASP A 72 -9.80 -11.32 12.88
C ASP A 72 -10.80 -10.72 11.89
N MET A 73 -11.79 -10.00 12.43
CA MET A 73 -12.77 -9.26 11.64
C MET A 73 -12.12 -8.04 10.98
N ILE A 74 -12.50 -7.77 9.72
CA ILE A 74 -12.09 -6.57 9.00
C ILE A 74 -12.74 -5.35 9.67
N GLN A 75 -11.92 -4.34 9.96
CA GLN A 75 -12.39 -3.08 10.55
C GLN A 75 -12.45 -2.00 9.47
N LEU A 76 -13.60 -1.34 9.37
CA LEU A 76 -13.78 -0.14 8.56
C LEU A 76 -13.81 1.08 9.49
N ARG A 77 -13.03 2.09 9.14
CA ARG A 77 -13.03 3.37 9.85
C ARG A 77 -13.06 4.52 8.85
N GLN A 78 -13.73 5.59 9.24
CA GLN A 78 -13.79 6.83 8.47
C GLN A 78 -13.18 7.95 9.33
N PHE A 79 -12.42 8.83 8.69
CA PHE A 79 -11.75 9.97 9.32
C PHE A 79 -12.11 11.25 8.58
N ASP A 80 -12.09 12.37 9.27
CA ASP A 80 -12.39 13.68 8.69
C ASP A 80 -11.18 14.27 7.93
N SER A 81 -9.99 13.78 8.22
CA SER A 81 -8.76 14.22 7.56
C SER A 81 -7.76 13.09 7.34
N ALA A 82 -6.91 13.24 6.30
CA ALA A 82 -5.80 12.33 6.04
C ALA A 82 -4.76 12.31 7.18
N TYR A 83 -4.69 13.39 7.95
CA TYR A 83 -3.82 13.45 9.13
C TYR A 83 -4.31 12.52 10.24
N GLU A 84 -5.59 12.55 10.56
CA GLU A 84 -6.20 11.66 11.56
C GLU A 84 -6.13 10.19 11.14
N GLU A 85 -6.33 9.92 9.84
CA GLU A 85 -6.15 8.59 9.27
C GLU A 85 -4.73 8.08 9.51
N ALA A 86 -3.72 8.88 9.16
CA ALA A 86 -2.31 8.50 9.35
C ALA A 86 -1.96 8.35 10.84
N GLU A 87 -2.47 9.23 11.71
CA GLU A 87 -2.26 9.15 13.14
C GLU A 87 -2.83 7.86 13.74
N TYR A 88 -4.07 7.53 13.35
CA TYR A 88 -4.72 6.30 13.81
C TYR A 88 -3.97 5.06 13.34
N VAL A 89 -3.67 4.95 12.04
CA VAL A 89 -3.04 3.75 11.45
C VAL A 89 -1.65 3.53 12.05
N VAL A 90 -0.82 4.57 12.10
CA VAL A 90 0.55 4.46 12.65
C VAL A 90 0.52 4.18 14.15
N GLY A 91 -0.42 4.81 14.87
CA GLY A 91 -0.66 4.54 16.29
C GLY A 91 -1.12 3.10 16.56
N ASP A 92 -1.94 2.55 15.67
CA ASP A 92 -2.42 1.16 15.76
C ASP A 92 -1.30 0.15 15.54
N ILE A 93 -0.49 0.35 14.49
CA ILE A 93 0.71 -0.46 14.22
C ILE A 93 1.64 -0.45 15.45
N ARG A 94 1.92 0.73 16.01
CA ARG A 94 2.76 0.85 17.20
C ARG A 94 2.18 0.11 18.41
N ARG A 95 0.86 0.16 18.62
CA ARG A 95 0.19 -0.58 19.71
C ARG A 95 0.35 -2.08 19.56
N HIS A 96 0.19 -2.61 18.34
CA HIS A 96 0.35 -4.03 18.08
C HIS A 96 1.80 -4.50 18.29
N VAL A 97 2.77 -3.72 17.83
CA VAL A 97 4.19 -4.03 18.04
C VAL A 97 4.56 -3.95 19.52
N ASN A 98 4.09 -2.94 20.25
CA ASN A 98 4.36 -2.81 21.69
C ASN A 98 3.72 -3.94 22.54
N LYS A 99 2.65 -4.56 22.03
CA LYS A 99 2.03 -5.74 22.66
C LYS A 99 2.67 -7.05 22.19
N GLU A 100 3.76 -7.00 21.43
CA GLU A 100 4.47 -8.15 20.88
C GLU A 100 3.60 -9.06 19.99
N LEU A 101 2.50 -8.52 19.43
CA LEU A 101 1.63 -9.27 18.54
C LEU A 101 2.23 -9.41 17.12
N CYS A 102 3.07 -8.45 16.70
CA CYS A 102 3.74 -8.45 15.41
C CYS A 102 4.99 -7.56 15.45
N SER A 103 5.83 -7.65 14.42
CA SER A 103 6.95 -6.72 14.19
C SER A 103 6.54 -5.62 13.20
N TYR A 104 7.27 -4.51 13.13
CA TYR A 104 7.00 -3.46 12.13
C TYR A 104 7.01 -3.99 10.68
N LYS A 105 7.89 -4.94 10.38
CA LYS A 105 8.00 -5.57 9.04
C LYS A 105 6.78 -6.40 8.62
N ASP A 106 5.93 -6.78 9.56
CA ASP A 106 4.75 -7.60 9.32
C ASP A 106 3.52 -6.75 8.95
N ASN A 107 3.68 -5.42 8.93
CA ASN A 107 2.63 -4.48 8.62
C ASN A 107 2.84 -3.85 7.23
N ALA A 108 1.75 -3.64 6.50
CA ALA A 108 1.75 -2.94 5.22
C ALA A 108 0.61 -1.92 5.16
N VAL A 109 0.90 -0.72 4.68
CA VAL A 109 -0.09 0.32 4.39
C VAL A 109 -0.21 0.45 2.88
N LEU A 110 -1.42 0.19 2.35
CA LEU A 110 -1.71 0.33 0.93
C LEU A 110 -2.56 1.58 0.70
N TYR A 111 -2.22 2.33 -0.34
CA TYR A 111 -2.92 3.55 -0.72
C TYR A 111 -3.13 3.62 -2.23
N ARG A 112 -4.11 4.40 -2.67
CA ARG A 112 -4.49 4.48 -4.08
C ARG A 112 -3.54 5.37 -4.90
N THR A 113 -3.04 6.45 -4.32
CA THR A 113 -2.20 7.44 -5.01
C THR A 113 -0.96 7.75 -4.20
N ASN A 114 0.15 8.03 -4.90
CA ASN A 114 1.41 8.39 -4.25
C ASN A 114 1.35 9.66 -3.38
N ALA A 115 0.36 10.51 -3.60
CA ALA A 115 0.16 11.71 -2.77
C ALA A 115 -0.24 11.36 -1.33
N GLN A 116 -0.95 10.24 -1.15
CA GLN A 116 -1.39 9.77 0.18
C GLN A 116 -0.23 9.28 1.05
N SER A 117 0.88 8.79 0.44
CA SER A 117 2.03 8.29 1.22
C SER A 117 2.63 9.34 2.13
N ARG A 118 2.59 10.62 1.74
CA ARG A 118 3.25 11.71 2.46
C ARG A 118 2.80 11.79 3.92
N MET A 119 1.50 11.71 4.20
CA MET A 119 0.99 11.81 5.56
C MET A 119 1.47 10.66 6.44
N PHE A 120 1.51 9.45 5.87
CA PHE A 120 2.06 8.27 6.56
C PHE A 120 3.58 8.40 6.76
N GLU A 121 4.34 8.84 5.76
CA GLU A 121 5.78 9.04 5.86
C GLU A 121 6.13 10.06 6.95
N GLU A 122 5.45 11.23 6.97
CA GLU A 122 5.62 12.25 8.00
C GLU A 122 5.34 11.71 9.40
N ARG A 123 4.29 10.89 9.53
CA ARG A 123 3.93 10.30 10.82
C ARG A 123 4.93 9.23 11.26
N PHE A 124 5.38 8.34 10.36
CA PHE A 124 6.41 7.34 10.68
C PHE A 124 7.72 7.99 11.12
N VAL A 125 8.15 9.06 10.43
CA VAL A 125 9.36 9.84 10.82
C VAL A 125 9.18 10.46 12.20
N ARG A 126 8.05 11.11 12.46
CA ARG A 126 7.75 11.75 13.75
C ARG A 126 7.78 10.76 14.91
N ASP A 127 7.22 9.57 14.70
CA ASP A 127 7.13 8.53 15.74
C ASP A 127 8.39 7.62 15.76
N SER A 128 9.42 7.94 14.95
CA SER A 128 10.68 7.16 14.83
C SER A 128 10.44 5.70 14.45
N ILE A 129 9.42 5.42 13.65
CA ILE A 129 9.09 4.08 13.18
C ILE A 129 9.78 3.83 11.84
N PRO A 130 10.55 2.73 11.69
CA PRO A 130 11.18 2.39 10.43
C PRO A 130 10.14 2.01 9.37
N TYR A 131 10.27 2.56 8.17
CA TYR A 131 9.38 2.25 7.04
C TYR A 131 10.12 2.19 5.71
N LYS A 132 9.49 1.59 4.70
CA LYS A 132 9.99 1.54 3.33
C LYS A 132 8.85 1.83 2.35
N VAL A 133 9.05 2.79 1.45
CA VAL A 133 8.12 3.03 0.33
C VAL A 133 8.45 2.08 -0.81
N ILE A 134 7.45 1.33 -1.29
CA ILE A 134 7.60 0.37 -2.38
C ILE A 134 6.89 0.92 -3.62
N GLY A 135 7.56 0.88 -4.76
CA GLY A 135 7.00 1.36 -6.04
C GLY A 135 6.93 2.88 -6.20
N GLY A 136 7.52 3.63 -5.28
CA GLY A 136 7.61 5.08 -5.30
C GLY A 136 8.97 5.57 -4.81
N VAL A 137 9.18 6.88 -4.93
CA VAL A 137 10.33 7.57 -4.31
C VAL A 137 9.81 8.22 -3.05
N ASN A 138 10.46 7.93 -1.92
CA ASN A 138 10.21 8.61 -0.65
C ASN A 138 10.15 10.14 -0.88
N PHE A 139 9.18 10.81 -0.30
CA PHE A 139 8.96 12.25 -0.50
C PHE A 139 10.23 13.07 -0.30
N TYR A 140 10.95 12.82 0.79
CA TYR A 140 12.20 13.53 1.12
C TYR A 140 13.40 13.13 0.25
N ALA A 141 13.31 12.03 -0.49
CA ALA A 141 14.35 11.58 -1.43
C ALA A 141 14.16 12.16 -2.84
N ARG A 142 13.05 12.82 -3.13
CA ARG A 142 12.80 13.49 -4.40
C ARG A 142 13.81 14.62 -4.62
N ARG A 143 14.31 14.75 -5.84
CA ARG A 143 15.34 15.73 -6.19
C ARG A 143 14.92 17.15 -5.82
N GLU A 144 13.71 17.53 -6.20
CA GLU A 144 13.14 18.86 -5.95
C GLU A 144 13.11 19.21 -4.45
N ILE A 145 12.76 18.23 -3.62
CA ILE A 145 12.70 18.39 -2.16
C ILE A 145 14.12 18.50 -1.58
N LYS A 146 15.05 17.67 -2.05
CA LYS A 146 16.45 17.77 -1.63
C LYS A 146 17.07 19.11 -1.98
N ASP A 147 16.81 19.61 -3.19
CA ASP A 147 17.33 20.90 -3.66
C ASP A 147 16.77 22.04 -2.79
N LEU A 148 15.46 22.04 -2.50
CA LEU A 148 14.84 23.02 -1.60
C LEU A 148 15.42 22.95 -0.18
N LEU A 149 15.57 21.76 0.38
CA LEU A 149 16.15 21.57 1.72
C LEU A 149 17.61 22.00 1.77
N ALA A 150 18.40 21.72 0.72
CA ALA A 150 19.78 22.18 0.62
C ALA A 150 19.86 23.71 0.60
N TYR A 151 18.99 24.36 -0.18
CA TYR A 151 18.90 25.82 -0.24
C TYR A 151 18.54 26.43 1.14
N LEU A 152 17.50 25.90 1.80
CA LEU A 152 17.09 26.37 3.13
C LEU A 152 18.20 26.19 4.17
N LYS A 153 18.92 25.07 4.14
CA LYS A 153 20.07 24.84 5.03
C LYS A 153 21.20 25.84 4.77
N THR A 154 21.49 26.14 3.51
CA THR A 154 22.52 27.10 3.13
C THR A 154 22.16 28.50 3.60
N VAL A 155 20.91 28.94 3.41
CA VAL A 155 20.43 30.26 3.88
C VAL A 155 20.50 30.34 5.40
N SER A 156 20.04 29.33 6.12
CA SER A 156 20.12 29.28 7.59
C SER A 156 21.57 29.37 8.09
N TYR A 157 22.48 28.63 7.46
CA TYR A 157 23.90 28.64 7.84
C TYR A 157 24.57 30.00 7.60
N THR A 158 24.26 30.65 6.48
CA THR A 158 24.83 32.00 6.18
C THR A 158 24.31 33.05 7.15
N HIS A 159 23.04 33.01 7.56
CA HIS A 159 22.50 33.93 8.56
C HIS A 159 23.13 33.72 9.95
N LEU A 160 23.33 32.50 10.40
CA LEU A 160 23.96 32.21 11.68
C LEU A 160 25.41 32.68 11.72
N ARG A 161 26.21 32.49 10.67
CA ARG A 161 27.58 32.99 10.60
C ARG A 161 27.69 34.52 10.54
N ALA A 162 26.74 35.20 9.89
CA ALA A 162 26.71 36.66 9.87
C ALA A 162 26.50 37.24 11.27
N HIS A 163 25.74 36.57 12.14
CA HIS A 163 25.58 37.00 13.54
C HIS A 163 26.81 36.72 14.41
N GLU A 164 27.53 35.63 14.19
CA GLU A 164 28.74 35.30 14.95
C GLU A 164 29.89 36.26 14.64
N THR A 165 30.00 36.75 13.40
CA THR A 165 31.05 37.73 13.03
C THR A 165 30.79 39.10 13.59
N LEU A 166 29.56 39.49 13.89
CA LEU A 166 29.21 40.76 14.49
C LEU A 166 29.42 40.82 16.03
N MET A 167 29.48 39.66 16.68
CA MET A 167 29.72 39.57 18.14
C MET A 167 31.22 39.51 18.51
N ASN A 168 32.12 39.42 17.54
CA ASN A 168 33.57 39.35 17.76
C ASN A 168 34.32 40.63 17.29
N LEU A 169 33.64 41.74 17.10
CA LEU A 169 34.17 43.08 16.93
C LEU A 169 33.79 43.92 18.15
#